data_5a8c170273268ee4d2fd61fd3d3f528c
#
_entry.id   5a8c170273268ee4d2fd61fd3d3f528c
#
_cell.length_a   1.000
_cell.length_b   1.000
_cell.length_c   1.000
_cell.angle_alpha   90.00
_cell.angle_beta   90.00
_cell.angle_gamma   90.00
#
_symmetry.space_group_name_H-M   'P 1'
#
loop_
_entity.id
_entity.type
_entity.pdbx_description
1 polymer ?
#
loop_
_entity_poly.entity_id
_entity_poly.type
_entity_poly.pdbx_seq_one_letter_code
_entity_poly.pdbx_strand_id
1 'polypeptide(L)'
;MANSANVSCIPGFDGVVKDADHCVELSNEIGYPVMIKASAGGGGKGMRIALNDKEAREAFALCSEEGAASFGDDRMLVEKFVDQPRHVEIQVLGDKHGNAIHLNERECSIQRRNQKVVNVLLQAREARTPF
;
A
#
# COMPACT_ATOMS: atom_id res chain seq x y z
N MET A 1 7.28 -4.16 -11.74
CA MET A 1 8.59 -4.44 -11.10
C MET A 1 8.50 -5.50 -10.00
N ALA A 2 7.71 -5.36 -8.93
CA ALA A 2 7.65 -6.37 -7.85
C ALA A 2 7.22 -7.76 -8.36
N ASN A 3 6.14 -7.82 -9.14
CA ASN A 3 5.66 -9.07 -9.75
C ASN A 3 6.69 -9.73 -10.69
N SER A 4 7.43 -8.92 -11.47
CA SER A 4 8.48 -9.44 -12.36
C SER A 4 9.71 -9.94 -11.61
N ALA A 5 9.90 -9.49 -10.36
CA ALA A 5 10.95 -9.96 -9.45
C ALA A 5 10.50 -11.12 -8.55
N ASN A 6 9.31 -11.69 -8.78
CA ASN A 6 8.70 -12.76 -7.98
C ASN A 6 8.57 -12.40 -6.48
N VAL A 7 8.32 -11.14 -6.19
CA VAL A 7 8.05 -10.66 -4.83
C VAL A 7 6.56 -10.79 -4.55
N SER A 8 6.20 -11.35 -3.41
CA SER A 8 4.81 -11.44 -2.97
C SER A 8 4.21 -10.04 -2.78
N CYS A 9 3.11 -9.76 -3.47
CA CYS A 9 2.40 -8.49 -3.40
C CYS A 9 0.99 -8.70 -2.85
N ILE A 10 0.43 -7.65 -2.25
CA ILE A 10 -1.00 -7.63 -1.91
C ILE A 10 -1.79 -7.69 -3.22
N PRO A 11 -2.86 -8.52 -3.30
CA PRO A 11 -3.73 -8.54 -4.46
C PRO A 11 -4.25 -7.14 -4.79
N GLY A 12 -4.12 -6.71 -6.02
CA GLY A 12 -4.53 -5.39 -6.46
C GLY A 12 -4.45 -5.29 -7.99
N PHE A 13 -4.95 -4.19 -8.52
CA PHE A 13 -4.89 -3.90 -9.94
C PHE A 13 -3.55 -3.21 -10.29
N ASP A 14 -2.81 -3.81 -11.23
CA ASP A 14 -1.55 -3.24 -11.72
C ASP A 14 -1.83 -2.25 -12.87
N GLY A 15 -2.43 -1.11 -12.54
CA GLY A 15 -2.80 -0.08 -13.49
C GLY A 15 -3.51 1.09 -12.82
N VAL A 16 -3.96 2.04 -13.63
CA VAL A 16 -4.73 3.19 -13.16
C VAL A 16 -6.22 2.88 -13.29
N VAL A 17 -6.96 3.12 -12.22
CA VAL A 17 -8.42 3.00 -12.20
C VAL A 17 -9.02 4.13 -13.04
N LYS A 18 -9.86 3.81 -14.03
CA LYS A 18 -10.37 4.78 -15.00
C LYS A 18 -11.45 5.70 -14.42
N ASP A 19 -12.40 5.10 -13.72
CA ASP A 19 -13.59 5.75 -13.17
C ASP A 19 -14.17 4.94 -12.01
N ALA A 20 -15.25 5.44 -11.43
CA ALA A 20 -15.91 4.81 -10.28
C ALA A 20 -16.54 3.45 -10.61
N ASP A 21 -17.02 3.22 -11.85
CA ASP A 21 -17.57 1.93 -12.26
C ASP A 21 -16.46 0.89 -12.38
N HIS A 22 -15.37 1.22 -13.03
CA HIS A 22 -14.18 0.37 -13.10
C HIS A 22 -13.59 0.09 -11.69
N CYS A 23 -13.64 1.07 -10.78
CA CYS A 23 -13.24 0.85 -9.39
C CYS A 23 -14.09 -0.23 -8.71
N VAL A 24 -15.42 -0.23 -8.93
CA VAL A 24 -16.32 -1.24 -8.39
C VAL A 24 -16.06 -2.62 -9.01
N GLU A 25 -15.88 -2.71 -10.32
CA GLU A 25 -15.53 -3.96 -11.01
C GLU A 25 -14.27 -4.59 -10.41
N LEU A 26 -13.18 -3.83 -10.31
CA LEU A 26 -11.92 -4.27 -9.73
C LEU A 26 -12.07 -4.66 -8.26
N SER A 27 -12.87 -3.92 -7.49
CA SER A 27 -13.12 -4.23 -6.08
C SER A 27 -13.84 -5.56 -5.90
N ASN A 28 -14.76 -5.90 -6.81
CA ASN A 28 -15.43 -7.19 -6.82
C ASN A 28 -14.50 -8.34 -7.23
N GLU A 29 -13.60 -8.12 -8.20
CA GLU A 29 -12.59 -9.11 -8.60
C GLU A 29 -11.59 -9.40 -7.47
N ILE A 30 -11.10 -8.36 -6.78
CA ILE A 30 -10.17 -8.48 -5.65
C ILE A 30 -10.87 -9.07 -4.42
N GLY A 31 -12.17 -8.78 -4.27
CA GLY A 31 -12.99 -9.14 -3.12
C GLY A 31 -12.87 -8.14 -1.96
N TYR A 32 -14.01 -7.66 -1.45
CA TYR A 32 -14.07 -6.74 -0.32
C TYR A 32 -13.52 -7.36 0.99
N PRO A 33 -13.01 -6.56 1.94
CA PRO A 33 -12.76 -5.13 1.84
C PRO A 33 -11.57 -4.79 0.94
N VAL A 34 -11.62 -3.60 0.31
CA VAL A 34 -10.54 -3.05 -0.51
C VAL A 34 -10.07 -1.69 0.01
N MET A 35 -8.82 -1.35 -0.31
CA MET A 35 -8.26 -0.03 -0.10
C MET A 35 -8.21 0.72 -1.43
N ILE A 36 -8.82 1.88 -1.49
CA ILE A 36 -8.79 2.80 -2.62
C ILE A 36 -7.89 3.96 -2.23
N LYS A 37 -6.88 4.26 -3.03
CA LYS A 37 -5.87 5.26 -2.70
C LYS A 37 -5.38 6.04 -3.91
N ALA A 38 -5.07 7.33 -3.70
CA ALA A 38 -4.41 8.15 -4.70
C ALA A 38 -2.99 7.63 -4.99
N SER A 39 -2.61 7.54 -6.26
CA SER A 39 -1.30 7.05 -6.69
C SER A 39 -0.15 7.87 -6.13
N ALA A 40 -0.30 9.18 -6.07
CA ALA A 40 0.66 10.11 -5.50
C ALA A 40 0.49 10.33 -3.98
N GLY A 41 -0.49 9.65 -3.36
CA GLY A 41 -0.85 9.83 -1.96
C GLY A 41 0.18 9.25 -1.00
N GLY A 42 0.21 9.80 0.20
CA GLY A 42 1.05 9.33 1.29
C GLY A 42 0.60 9.88 2.65
N GLY A 43 1.04 9.26 3.74
CA GLY A 43 0.71 9.71 5.09
C GLY A 43 -0.78 9.64 5.46
N GLY A 44 -1.55 8.79 4.78
CA GLY A 44 -2.98 8.58 5.06
C GLY A 44 -3.94 9.54 4.35
N LYS A 45 -3.44 10.44 3.49
CA LYS A 45 -4.26 11.30 2.63
C LYS A 45 -4.63 10.59 1.33
N GLY A 46 -5.83 10.84 0.83
CA GLY A 46 -6.31 10.26 -0.42
C GLY A 46 -6.45 8.75 -0.37
N MET A 47 -6.83 8.18 0.79
CA MET A 47 -7.03 6.74 0.94
C MET A 47 -8.26 6.43 1.80
N ARG A 48 -9.05 5.45 1.36
CA ARG A 48 -10.26 4.98 2.06
C ARG A 48 -10.46 3.49 1.89
N ILE A 49 -11.03 2.87 2.92
CA ILE A 49 -11.46 1.48 2.88
C ILE A 49 -12.89 1.45 2.37
N ALA A 50 -13.20 0.50 1.50
CA ALA A 50 -14.54 0.20 1.04
C ALA A 50 -14.91 -1.24 1.35
N LEU A 51 -16.13 -1.45 1.84
CA LEU A 51 -16.67 -2.75 2.25
C LEU A 51 -17.69 -3.29 1.24
N ASN A 52 -18.14 -2.45 0.30
CA ASN A 52 -19.14 -2.77 -0.70
C ASN A 52 -19.06 -1.78 -1.89
N ASP A 53 -19.83 -2.06 -2.92
CA ASP A 53 -19.87 -1.30 -4.18
C ASP A 53 -20.19 0.20 -3.98
N LYS A 54 -21.14 0.50 -3.09
CA LYS A 54 -21.52 1.88 -2.79
C LYS A 54 -20.35 2.65 -2.19
N GLU A 55 -19.72 2.07 -1.18
CA GLU A 55 -18.56 2.69 -0.52
C GLU A 55 -17.36 2.80 -1.47
N ALA A 56 -17.15 1.82 -2.36
CA ALA A 56 -16.08 1.88 -3.36
C ALA A 56 -16.27 3.07 -4.32
N ARG A 57 -17.50 3.31 -4.76
CA ARG A 57 -17.86 4.43 -5.63
C ARG A 57 -17.66 5.78 -4.94
N GLU A 58 -18.13 5.90 -3.71
CA GLU A 58 -17.96 7.10 -2.89
C GLU A 58 -16.48 7.36 -2.57
N ALA A 59 -15.75 6.31 -2.19
CA ALA A 59 -14.32 6.40 -1.90
C ALA A 59 -13.49 6.83 -3.11
N PHE A 60 -13.79 6.29 -4.30
CA PHE A 60 -13.12 6.70 -5.54
C PHE A 60 -13.27 8.21 -5.78
N ALA A 61 -14.50 8.73 -5.74
CA ALA A 61 -14.77 10.15 -5.99
C ALA A 61 -14.03 11.06 -5.00
N LEU A 62 -14.14 10.75 -3.70
CA LEU A 62 -13.52 11.54 -2.64
C LEU A 62 -11.98 11.48 -2.67
N CYS A 63 -11.41 10.29 -2.91
CA CYS A 63 -9.95 10.13 -2.96
C CYS A 63 -9.35 10.77 -4.21
N SER A 64 -10.04 10.72 -5.35
CA SER A 64 -9.60 11.38 -6.59
C SER A 64 -9.59 12.91 -6.43
N GLU A 65 -10.64 13.50 -5.86
CA GLU A 65 -10.70 14.93 -5.56
C GLU A 65 -9.58 15.35 -4.58
N GLU A 66 -9.40 14.58 -3.51
CA GLU A 66 -8.36 14.83 -2.52
C GLU A 66 -6.95 14.68 -3.10
N GLY A 67 -6.75 13.69 -3.99
CA GLY A 67 -5.49 13.46 -4.72
C GLY A 67 -5.16 14.61 -5.65
N ALA A 68 -6.12 15.05 -6.46
CA ALA A 68 -5.98 16.20 -7.34
C ALA A 68 -5.64 17.48 -6.55
N ALA A 69 -6.36 17.74 -5.47
CA ALA A 69 -6.18 18.95 -4.66
C ALA A 69 -4.85 18.97 -3.87
N SER A 70 -4.41 17.82 -3.36
CA SER A 70 -3.24 17.74 -2.47
C SER A 70 -1.94 17.45 -3.19
N PHE A 71 -1.98 16.73 -4.32
CA PHE A 71 -0.80 16.21 -5.02
C PHE A 71 -0.75 16.58 -6.51
N GLY A 72 -1.82 17.17 -7.05
CA GLY A 72 -1.95 17.47 -8.49
C GLY A 72 -2.08 16.21 -9.36
N ASP A 73 -2.49 15.09 -8.77
CA ASP A 73 -2.60 13.79 -9.43
C ASP A 73 -3.87 13.07 -8.94
N ASP A 74 -4.80 12.82 -9.85
CA ASP A 74 -6.09 12.19 -9.60
C ASP A 74 -6.10 10.67 -9.86
N ARG A 75 -4.96 10.10 -10.24
CA ARG A 75 -4.84 8.67 -10.53
C ARG A 75 -5.06 7.85 -9.27
N MET A 76 -5.90 6.83 -9.39
CA MET A 76 -6.31 5.98 -8.29
C MET A 76 -5.81 4.54 -8.45
N LEU A 77 -5.53 3.91 -7.32
CA LEU A 77 -5.17 2.51 -7.19
C LEU A 77 -6.19 1.81 -6.29
N VAL A 78 -6.42 0.52 -6.57
CA VAL A 78 -7.26 -0.36 -5.75
C VAL A 78 -6.47 -1.61 -5.40
N GLU A 79 -6.48 -1.96 -4.12
CA GLU A 79 -5.81 -3.15 -3.61
C GLU A 79 -6.62 -3.80 -2.48
N LYS A 80 -6.35 -5.08 -2.20
CA LYS A 80 -6.97 -5.77 -1.07
C LYS A 80 -6.62 -5.07 0.24
N PHE A 81 -7.63 -4.78 1.06
CA PHE A 81 -7.41 -4.35 2.42
C PHE A 81 -7.05 -5.54 3.31
N VAL A 82 -5.95 -5.42 4.04
CA VAL A 82 -5.51 -6.42 5.02
C VAL A 82 -5.86 -5.91 6.40
N ASP A 83 -6.71 -6.67 7.11
CA ASP A 83 -7.09 -6.33 8.48
C ASP A 83 -5.95 -6.67 9.45
N GLN A 84 -5.69 -5.79 10.41
CA GLN A 84 -4.66 -5.92 11.44
C GLN A 84 -3.27 -6.33 10.91
N PRO A 85 -2.74 -5.66 9.87
CA PRO A 85 -1.46 -6.03 9.29
C PRO A 85 -0.31 -5.73 10.24
N ARG A 86 0.73 -6.56 10.17
CA ARG A 86 2.04 -6.16 10.69
C ARG A 86 2.76 -5.40 9.60
N HIS A 87 3.29 -4.24 9.95
CA HIS A 87 4.10 -3.43 9.04
C HIS A 87 5.58 -3.66 9.32
N VAL A 88 6.19 -4.50 8.50
CA VAL A 88 7.62 -4.78 8.54
C VAL A 88 8.24 -4.25 7.26
N GLU A 89 9.33 -3.52 7.38
CA GLU A 89 10.03 -2.93 6.25
C GLU A 89 11.53 -3.20 6.34
N ILE A 90 12.21 -3.13 5.20
CA ILE A 90 13.66 -3.27 5.11
C ILE A 90 14.27 -1.90 4.82
N GLN A 91 15.22 -1.46 5.64
CA GLN A 91 15.98 -0.26 5.36
C GLN A 91 17.05 -0.56 4.32
N VAL A 92 17.03 0.19 3.23
CA VAL A 92 18.03 0.08 2.16
C VAL A 92 18.78 1.39 2.04
N LEU A 93 20.09 1.31 1.85
CA LEU A 93 20.97 2.43 1.51
C LEU A 93 21.65 2.13 0.17
N GLY A 94 21.58 3.11 -0.73
CA GLY A 94 22.28 3.05 -2.02
C GLY A 94 23.25 4.22 -2.15
N ASP A 95 24.40 3.99 -2.80
CA ASP A 95 25.35 5.04 -3.16
C ASP A 95 25.20 5.47 -4.63
N LYS A 96 25.90 6.53 -5.00
CA LYS A 96 25.92 7.03 -6.38
C LYS A 96 26.69 6.13 -7.37
N HIS A 97 27.35 5.09 -6.89
CA HIS A 97 28.18 4.17 -7.70
C HIS A 97 27.43 2.86 -8.01
N GLY A 98 26.16 2.73 -7.58
CA GLY A 98 25.33 1.56 -7.82
C GLY A 98 25.45 0.48 -6.75
N ASN A 99 26.15 0.71 -5.65
CA ASN A 99 26.19 -0.20 -4.54
C ASN A 99 24.93 -0.01 -3.68
N ALA A 100 24.37 -1.10 -3.17
CA ALA A 100 23.24 -1.08 -2.26
C ALA A 100 23.45 -2.10 -1.13
N ILE A 101 23.09 -1.71 0.08
CA ILE A 101 23.10 -2.57 1.26
C ILE A 101 21.74 -2.48 1.97
N HIS A 102 21.37 -3.53 2.69
CA HIS A 102 20.22 -3.50 3.58
C HIS A 102 20.66 -3.54 5.04
N LEU A 103 19.88 -2.91 5.91
CA LEU A 103 20.15 -2.79 7.35
C LEU A 103 19.14 -3.57 8.19
N ASN A 104 18.72 -4.73 7.69
CA ASN A 104 17.72 -5.61 8.30
C ASN A 104 16.30 -5.00 8.36
N GLU A 105 15.40 -5.74 9.00
CA GLU A 105 13.99 -5.43 9.12
C GLU A 105 13.73 -4.41 10.22
N ARG A 106 12.74 -3.56 9.97
CA ARG A 106 12.18 -2.66 10.97
C ARG A 106 10.72 -3.02 11.21
N GLU A 107 10.36 -3.28 12.46
CA GLU A 107 8.97 -3.43 12.89
C GLU A 107 8.39 -2.04 13.16
N CYS A 108 7.37 -1.66 12.44
CA CYS A 108 6.74 -0.34 12.53
C CYS A 108 5.21 -0.40 12.47
N SER A 109 4.62 -1.46 13.05
CA SER A 109 3.16 -1.64 13.10
C SER A 109 2.48 -0.65 14.04
N ILE A 110 3.18 -0.06 15.00
CA ILE A 110 2.61 0.95 15.90
C ILE A 110 2.56 2.28 15.15
N GLN A 111 1.36 2.58 14.65
CA GLN A 111 1.10 3.76 13.84
C GLN A 111 -0.10 4.55 14.37
N ARG A 112 -0.12 5.85 14.11
CA ARG A 112 -1.28 6.71 14.31
C ARG A 112 -1.64 7.38 13.00
N ARG A 113 -2.84 7.12 12.49
CA ARG A 113 -3.33 7.64 11.19
C ARG A 113 -2.33 7.34 10.05
N ASN A 114 -1.86 6.09 9.97
CA ASN A 114 -0.86 5.62 9.00
C ASN A 114 0.52 6.32 9.11
N GLN A 115 0.81 6.94 10.24
CA GLN A 115 2.12 7.50 10.54
C GLN A 115 2.84 6.63 11.57
N LYS A 116 4.05 6.22 11.27
CA LYS A 116 4.89 5.39 12.15
C LYS A 116 5.24 6.17 13.41
N VAL A 117 4.85 5.65 14.57
CA VAL A 117 5.15 6.23 15.88
C VAL A 117 6.36 5.57 16.52
N VAL A 118 6.48 4.25 16.35
CA VAL A 118 7.59 3.45 16.88
C VAL A 118 8.22 2.66 15.74
N ASN A 119 9.54 2.73 15.65
CA ASN A 119 10.35 1.89 14.77
C ASN A 119 11.32 1.10 15.63
N VAL A 120 11.22 -0.22 15.59
CA VAL A 120 12.14 -1.13 16.28
C VAL A 120 12.95 -1.89 15.25
N LEU A 121 14.26 -1.83 15.37
CA LEU A 121 15.14 -2.68 14.57
C LEU A 121 14.99 -4.11 15.08
N LEU A 122 14.51 -5.00 14.22
CA LEU A 122 14.49 -6.40 14.50
C LEU A 122 15.89 -6.95 14.19
N GLN A 123 16.61 -7.42 15.22
CA GLN A 123 17.72 -8.30 14.96
C GLN A 123 17.15 -9.60 14.41
N ALA A 124 17.54 -9.98 13.19
CA ALA A 124 17.29 -11.30 12.69
C ALA A 124 17.91 -12.30 13.70
N ARG A 125 17.08 -12.94 14.51
CA ARG A 125 17.47 -14.19 15.12
C ARG A 125 17.69 -15.11 13.93
N GLU A 126 18.93 -15.57 13.76
CA GLU A 126 19.23 -16.63 12.82
C GLU A 126 18.15 -17.69 12.96
N ALA A 127 17.34 -17.84 11.92
CA ALA A 127 16.40 -18.95 11.84
C ALA A 127 17.23 -20.23 11.67
N ARG A 128 17.75 -20.73 12.78
CA ARG A 128 18.24 -22.09 12.87
C ARG A 128 17.04 -23.01 12.98
N THR A 129 16.44 -23.29 11.85
CA THR A 129 15.71 -24.55 11.66
C THR A 129 15.90 -24.98 10.23
N PRO A 130 16.65 -26.05 9.99
CA PRO A 130 16.61 -26.74 8.71
C PRO A 130 15.23 -27.41 8.61
N PHE A 131 14.52 -27.15 7.52
CA PHE A 131 13.46 -28.02 7.01
C PHE A 131 14.04 -28.86 5.87
#